data_750e48c82976ac294c9757f4eabd42e9
#
_entry.id   750e48c82976ac294c9757f4eabd42e9
#
_cell.length_a   1.000
_cell.length_b   1.000
_cell.length_c   1.000
_cell.angle_alpha   90.00
_cell.angle_beta   90.00
_cell.angle_gamma   90.00
#
_symmetry.space_group_name_H-M   'P 1'
#
loop_
_entity.id
_entity.type
_entity.pdbx_description
1 polymer ?
#
loop_
_entity_poly.entity_id
_entity_poly.type
_entity_poly.pdbx_seq_one_letter_code
_entity_poly.pdbx_strand_id
1 'polypeptide(L)'
;MNLAQQSLVDEIRGRFGDRAAITDPADIEPWLTDWRGRWTGKAAAILQPSSTEEVAAIVASAASRGVALVPQGGNTSMVGGATPPENGSALILSLRRMNRIRSIDRAALRVEVEAGVVLQALHEAAAAQGLRFPLTLGAKGSATVGGLVSTNAGGTQVLRFGPMRALVDGIEAVMPDGTIHDGLSGLKKDNRGYSIDQLLIAAEGTLGIVTAARLKLVPAVHSRAVAWLGLASPQAALDTLRALEAGTDRIEGFEILPEESLTAVLAHIPGTRAPLESHHSWHALVEATADSADSENPAELLARLLAPLIERGLVADAAISASEAQAEAFWRIRDSLSEAERAAFGPATQHDISVPVDAMPSFMIEAAAKVEAAFPGVSASGFGHLGDGNVHFHVRAGKRGGTDWLKLEGPEVTRLVHDLVTAAGGSISAEHGIGVMKKEEFERLSPDRLRVLRSIKSALDPKGIMNPGKLV
;
A
#
# COMPACT_ATOMS: atom_id res chain seq x y z
N MET A 1 -0.92 13.45 30.41
CA MET A 1 -1.95 14.26 29.73
C MET A 1 -1.77 15.71 30.18
N ASN A 2 -1.71 16.69 29.29
CA ASN A 2 -1.71 18.09 29.65
C ASN A 2 -3.16 18.61 29.85
N LEU A 3 -3.32 19.84 30.38
CA LEU A 3 -4.64 20.38 30.73
C LEU A 3 -5.58 20.50 29.50
N ALA A 4 -5.08 20.85 28.33
CA ALA A 4 -5.88 20.98 27.12
C ALA A 4 -6.37 19.60 26.63
N GLN A 5 -5.52 18.60 26.68
CA GLN A 5 -5.87 17.20 26.37
C GLN A 5 -6.91 16.65 27.35
N GLN A 6 -6.71 16.90 28.67
CA GLN A 6 -7.67 16.49 29.69
C GLN A 6 -9.04 17.11 29.47
N SER A 7 -9.08 18.44 29.28
CA SER A 7 -10.33 19.16 28.99
C SER A 7 -11.05 18.64 27.75
N LEU A 8 -10.30 18.27 26.69
CA LEU A 8 -10.88 17.68 25.49
C LEU A 8 -11.48 16.29 25.79
N VAL A 9 -10.74 15.43 26.49
CA VAL A 9 -11.21 14.07 26.84
C VAL A 9 -12.47 14.12 27.70
N ASP A 10 -12.49 15.02 28.72
CA ASP A 10 -13.65 15.18 29.60
C ASP A 10 -14.89 15.69 28.85
N GLU A 11 -14.72 16.66 27.94
CA GLU A 11 -15.81 17.12 27.06
C GLU A 11 -16.35 15.98 26.19
N ILE A 12 -15.46 15.22 25.53
CA ILE A 12 -15.87 14.13 24.62
C ILE A 12 -16.60 13.04 25.39
N ARG A 13 -16.14 12.65 26.57
CA ARG A 13 -16.86 11.71 27.43
C ARG A 13 -18.21 12.24 27.90
N GLY A 14 -18.26 13.51 28.28
CA GLY A 14 -19.51 14.16 28.70
C GLY A 14 -20.56 14.22 27.61
N ARG A 15 -20.14 14.39 26.34
CA ARG A 15 -21.05 14.49 25.18
C ARG A 15 -21.45 13.13 24.59
N PHE A 16 -20.52 12.18 24.52
CA PHE A 16 -20.66 10.95 23.75
C PHE A 16 -20.52 9.67 24.60
N GLY A 17 -20.36 9.82 25.91
CA GLY A 17 -20.24 8.74 26.87
C GLY A 17 -18.82 8.17 27.01
N ASP A 18 -18.63 7.32 28.02
CA ASP A 18 -17.32 6.81 28.42
C ASP A 18 -16.58 6.04 27.30
N ARG A 19 -17.33 5.38 26.41
CA ARG A 19 -16.77 4.64 25.27
C ARG A 19 -16.14 5.53 24.20
N ALA A 20 -16.38 6.85 24.23
CA ALA A 20 -15.83 7.78 23.26
C ALA A 20 -14.34 8.08 23.48
N ALA A 21 -13.78 7.73 24.67
CA ALA A 21 -12.36 7.93 24.94
C ALA A 21 -11.80 6.84 25.86
N ILE A 22 -10.71 6.22 25.45
CA ILE A 22 -9.90 5.29 26.26
C ILE A 22 -8.76 6.09 26.90
N THR A 23 -8.57 5.90 28.20
CA THR A 23 -7.48 6.56 28.99
C THR A 23 -6.67 5.57 29.82
N ASP A 24 -7.06 4.30 29.87
CA ASP A 24 -6.26 3.26 30.54
C ASP A 24 -4.97 3.02 29.73
N PRO A 25 -3.79 3.16 30.34
CA PRO A 25 -2.52 2.94 29.67
C PRO A 25 -2.37 1.54 29.06
N ALA A 26 -2.93 0.50 29.69
CA ALA A 26 -2.84 -0.87 29.20
C ALA A 26 -3.64 -1.06 27.89
N ASP A 27 -4.77 -0.37 27.76
CA ASP A 27 -5.60 -0.38 26.54
C ASP A 27 -5.01 0.48 25.42
N ILE A 28 -4.19 1.49 25.77
CA ILE A 28 -3.54 2.40 24.80
C ILE A 28 -2.26 1.78 24.23
N GLU A 29 -1.48 1.08 25.06
CA GLU A 29 -0.15 0.58 24.74
C GLU A 29 -0.05 -0.15 23.38
N PRO A 30 -0.98 -1.07 23.00
CA PRO A 30 -0.91 -1.77 21.72
C PRO A 30 -0.98 -0.85 20.47
N TRP A 31 -1.44 0.39 20.64
CA TRP A 31 -1.66 1.36 19.55
C TRP A 31 -0.53 2.37 19.41
N LEU A 32 0.48 2.32 20.27
CA LEU A 32 1.58 3.28 20.30
C LEU A 32 2.73 2.92 19.37
N THR A 33 2.80 1.67 18.92
CA THR A 33 3.92 1.15 18.11
C THR A 33 3.43 0.82 16.69
N ASP A 34 4.27 1.13 15.70
CA ASP A 34 3.97 0.81 14.30
C ASP A 34 4.04 -0.70 14.03
N TRP A 35 3.48 -1.13 12.89
CA TRP A 35 3.41 -2.54 12.48
C TRP A 35 4.75 -3.29 12.53
N ARG A 36 5.87 -2.61 12.25
CA ARG A 36 7.21 -3.23 12.23
C ARG A 36 7.98 -3.08 13.55
N GLY A 37 7.41 -2.42 14.55
CA GLY A 37 8.08 -2.15 15.82
C GLY A 37 9.25 -1.18 15.71
N ARG A 38 9.28 -0.33 14.68
CA ARG A 38 10.36 0.63 14.41
C ARG A 38 10.13 1.98 15.11
N TRP A 39 8.88 2.36 15.25
CA TRP A 39 8.44 3.64 15.78
C TRP A 39 7.47 3.41 16.93
N THR A 40 7.81 3.92 18.09
CA THR A 40 6.95 3.90 19.27
C THR A 40 6.75 5.33 19.76
N GLY A 41 5.50 5.75 19.86
CA GLY A 41 5.13 7.07 20.35
C GLY A 41 4.48 7.03 21.72
N LYS A 42 3.86 8.16 22.08
CA LYS A 42 3.10 8.31 23.34
C LYS A 42 1.80 9.03 23.07
N ALA A 43 0.71 8.50 23.59
CA ALA A 43 -0.57 9.18 23.63
C ALA A 43 -1.22 9.00 25.00
N ALA A 44 -1.85 10.04 25.48
CA ALA A 44 -2.52 10.01 26.79
C ALA A 44 -3.96 9.52 26.72
N ALA A 45 -4.55 9.47 25.52
CA ALA A 45 -5.87 8.89 25.27
C ALA A 45 -6.03 8.49 23.80
N ILE A 46 -6.99 7.58 23.56
CA ILE A 46 -7.54 7.26 22.24
C ILE A 46 -8.99 7.74 22.20
N LEU A 47 -9.28 8.69 21.32
CA LEU A 47 -10.64 9.15 21.04
C LEU A 47 -11.29 8.21 20.02
N GLN A 48 -12.52 7.78 20.27
CA GLN A 48 -13.21 6.74 19.49
C GLN A 48 -14.61 7.19 19.06
N PRO A 49 -14.71 8.06 18.04
CA PRO A 49 -16.00 8.45 17.48
C PRO A 49 -16.72 7.27 16.83
N SER A 50 -18.06 7.34 16.76
CA SER A 50 -18.94 6.38 16.11
C SER A 50 -19.68 6.96 14.91
N SER A 51 -19.56 8.25 14.65
CA SER A 51 -20.14 8.95 13.50
C SER A 51 -19.27 10.08 13.01
N THR A 52 -19.56 10.57 11.80
CA THR A 52 -18.89 11.74 11.21
C THR A 52 -19.10 13.00 12.02
N GLU A 53 -20.28 13.18 12.60
CA GLU A 53 -20.61 14.32 13.48
C GLU A 53 -19.80 14.29 14.78
N GLU A 54 -19.56 13.10 15.33
CA GLU A 54 -18.67 12.95 16.49
C GLU A 54 -17.22 13.29 16.13
N VAL A 55 -16.73 12.87 14.95
CA VAL A 55 -15.41 13.27 14.44
C VAL A 55 -15.34 14.78 14.30
N ALA A 56 -16.35 15.42 13.68
CA ALA A 56 -16.42 16.84 13.48
C ALA A 56 -16.37 17.62 14.82
N ALA A 57 -17.14 17.16 15.80
CA ALA A 57 -17.14 17.75 17.14
C ALA A 57 -15.77 17.61 17.85
N ILE A 58 -15.14 16.43 17.76
CA ILE A 58 -13.81 16.18 18.31
C ILE A 58 -12.77 17.10 17.66
N VAL A 59 -12.77 17.19 16.34
CA VAL A 59 -11.82 18.01 15.58
C VAL A 59 -11.98 19.49 15.90
N ALA A 60 -13.22 20.01 15.88
CA ALA A 60 -13.51 21.40 16.23
C ALA A 60 -13.04 21.75 17.67
N SER A 61 -13.31 20.82 18.60
CA SER A 61 -12.91 20.98 20.00
C SER A 61 -11.37 20.90 20.17
N ALA A 62 -10.70 19.98 19.47
CA ALA A 62 -9.25 19.86 19.43
C ALA A 62 -8.61 21.12 18.83
N ALA A 63 -9.15 21.61 17.70
CA ALA A 63 -8.70 22.82 17.03
C ALA A 63 -8.82 24.07 17.91
N SER A 64 -9.89 24.18 18.71
CA SER A 64 -10.07 25.32 19.64
C SER A 64 -9.03 25.35 20.77
N ARG A 65 -8.53 24.15 21.16
CA ARG A 65 -7.56 23.97 22.26
C ARG A 65 -6.12 23.77 21.79
N GLY A 66 -5.88 23.70 20.48
CA GLY A 66 -4.55 23.39 19.94
C GLY A 66 -4.07 21.96 20.29
N VAL A 67 -5.00 21.00 20.43
CA VAL A 67 -4.67 19.59 20.67
C VAL A 67 -4.51 18.89 19.35
N ALA A 68 -3.34 18.31 19.11
CA ALA A 68 -3.06 17.55 17.90
C ALA A 68 -3.70 16.16 17.95
N LEU A 69 -4.13 15.69 16.76
CA LEU A 69 -4.78 14.40 16.54
C LEU A 69 -3.99 13.56 15.55
N VAL A 70 -3.79 12.29 15.88
CA VAL A 70 -3.22 11.28 14.98
C VAL A 70 -4.33 10.31 14.58
N PRO A 71 -4.86 10.41 13.35
CA PRO A 71 -5.87 9.47 12.88
C PRO A 71 -5.27 8.08 12.72
N GLN A 72 -5.97 7.08 13.22
CA GLN A 72 -5.51 5.69 13.19
C GLN A 72 -6.67 4.75 12.85
N GLY A 73 -6.46 3.91 11.83
CA GLY A 73 -7.34 2.81 11.46
C GLY A 73 -6.87 1.48 12.05
N GLY A 74 -6.40 0.56 11.20
CA GLY A 74 -5.91 -0.76 11.59
C GLY A 74 -4.49 -0.80 12.17
N ASN A 75 -3.81 0.32 12.25
CA ASN A 75 -2.40 0.45 12.67
C ASN A 75 -1.44 -0.41 11.84
N THR A 76 -1.67 -0.49 10.54
CA THR A 76 -0.86 -1.29 9.59
C THR A 76 0.19 -0.48 8.83
N SER A 77 0.40 0.79 9.18
CA SER A 77 1.41 1.65 8.55
C SER A 77 2.82 1.08 8.76
N MET A 78 3.62 1.11 7.69
CA MET A 78 5.01 0.62 7.70
C MET A 78 6.05 1.75 7.77
N VAL A 79 5.59 3.01 7.82
CA VAL A 79 6.43 4.22 7.83
C VAL A 79 6.15 5.12 9.04
N GLY A 80 5.48 4.60 10.07
CA GLY A 80 5.11 5.37 11.26
C GLY A 80 4.01 6.42 11.04
N GLY A 81 3.24 6.33 9.94
CA GLY A 81 2.22 7.30 9.54
C GLY A 81 1.06 7.44 10.54
N ALA A 82 0.72 6.36 11.25
CA ALA A 82 -0.35 6.32 12.26
C ALA A 82 0.16 6.30 13.71
N THR A 83 1.49 6.40 13.92
CA THR A 83 2.11 6.36 15.25
C THR A 83 2.14 7.77 15.86
N PRO A 84 1.70 7.98 17.11
CA PRO A 84 1.76 9.30 17.73
C PRO A 84 3.21 9.76 17.98
N PRO A 85 3.45 11.08 18.15
CA PRO A 85 4.78 11.60 18.49
C PRO A 85 5.28 11.07 19.84
N GLU A 86 6.60 10.89 19.98
CA GLU A 86 7.23 10.38 21.21
C GLU A 86 7.05 11.28 22.44
N ASN A 87 6.84 12.58 22.21
CA ASN A 87 6.66 13.57 23.29
C ASN A 87 5.25 13.59 23.89
N GLY A 88 4.31 12.78 23.39
CA GLY A 88 2.93 12.74 23.90
C GLY A 88 2.11 14.00 23.59
N SER A 89 2.52 14.80 22.61
CA SER A 89 1.84 16.06 22.25
C SER A 89 0.49 15.85 21.54
N ALA A 90 0.21 14.64 21.04
CA ALA A 90 -1.01 14.32 20.30
C ALA A 90 -1.84 13.23 21.00
N LEU A 91 -3.14 13.23 20.71
CA LEU A 91 -4.05 12.13 21.02
C LEU A 91 -4.28 11.28 19.76
N ILE A 92 -4.53 9.97 19.96
CA ILE A 92 -4.95 9.09 18.86
C ILE A 92 -6.46 9.31 18.60
N LEU A 93 -6.84 9.43 17.33
CA LEU A 93 -8.23 9.39 16.89
C LEU A 93 -8.47 8.09 16.12
N SER A 94 -9.09 7.11 16.77
CA SER A 94 -9.35 5.81 16.19
C SER A 94 -10.72 5.75 15.53
N LEU A 95 -10.75 5.42 14.23
CA LEU A 95 -12.00 5.32 13.46
C LEU A 95 -12.62 3.91 13.49
N ARG A 96 -12.10 2.98 14.28
CA ARG A 96 -12.52 1.56 14.27
C ARG A 96 -13.99 1.33 14.65
N ARG A 97 -14.64 2.26 15.35
CA ARG A 97 -16.08 2.19 15.66
C ARG A 97 -16.96 2.61 14.47
N MET A 98 -16.41 3.28 13.47
CA MET A 98 -17.08 3.64 12.23
C MET A 98 -16.88 2.52 11.20
N ASN A 99 -17.52 1.39 11.42
CA ASN A 99 -17.26 0.14 10.69
C ASN A 99 -18.48 -0.41 9.94
N ARG A 100 -19.42 0.44 9.59
CA ARG A 100 -20.61 0.05 8.84
C ARG A 100 -20.38 0.12 7.33
N ILE A 101 -20.87 -0.89 6.63
CA ILE A 101 -21.11 -0.82 5.19
C ILE A 101 -22.49 -0.19 5.05
N ARG A 102 -22.54 1.09 4.58
CA ARG A 102 -23.78 1.86 4.52
C ARG A 102 -24.72 1.36 3.43
N SER A 103 -24.16 1.03 2.25
CA SER A 103 -24.93 0.51 1.11
C SER A 103 -24.04 -0.24 0.13
N ILE A 104 -24.61 -1.21 -0.59
CA ILE A 104 -24.02 -1.82 -1.79
C ILE A 104 -25.03 -1.67 -2.91
N ASP A 105 -24.69 -0.91 -3.92
CA ASP A 105 -25.47 -0.74 -5.15
C ASP A 105 -24.90 -1.65 -6.25
N ARG A 106 -25.53 -2.81 -6.43
CA ARG A 106 -25.12 -3.80 -7.41
C ARG A 106 -25.28 -3.30 -8.86
N ALA A 107 -26.32 -2.50 -9.11
CA ALA A 107 -26.57 -1.98 -10.47
C ALA A 107 -25.56 -0.90 -10.87
N ALA A 108 -25.17 -0.04 -9.92
CA ALA A 108 -24.14 0.96 -10.12
C ALA A 108 -22.73 0.41 -9.96
N LEU A 109 -22.54 -0.80 -9.42
CA LEU A 109 -21.25 -1.40 -9.04
C LEU A 109 -20.52 -0.50 -8.04
N ARG A 110 -21.20 -0.11 -6.96
CA ARG A 110 -20.69 0.81 -5.94
C ARG A 110 -20.99 0.30 -4.53
N VAL A 111 -20.11 0.67 -3.63
CA VAL A 111 -20.31 0.48 -2.19
C VAL A 111 -20.01 1.77 -1.46
N GLU A 112 -20.82 2.10 -0.46
CA GLU A 112 -20.57 3.19 0.47
C GLU A 112 -20.23 2.61 1.84
N VAL A 113 -19.02 2.93 2.34
CA VAL A 113 -18.46 2.33 3.54
C VAL A 113 -17.85 3.37 4.45
N GLU A 114 -17.94 3.15 5.75
CA GLU A 114 -17.26 3.95 6.76
C GLU A 114 -15.76 3.63 6.83
N ALA A 115 -14.97 4.60 7.27
CA ALA A 115 -13.52 4.55 7.25
C ALA A 115 -12.89 3.42 8.10
N GLY A 116 -13.56 2.96 9.13
CA GLY A 116 -13.12 1.86 10.00
C GLY A 116 -13.48 0.46 9.50
N VAL A 117 -14.17 0.33 8.37
CA VAL A 117 -14.43 -0.99 7.76
C VAL A 117 -13.12 -1.65 7.38
N VAL A 118 -12.90 -2.86 7.86
CA VAL A 118 -11.71 -3.67 7.53
C VAL A 118 -11.85 -4.20 6.10
N LEU A 119 -10.75 -4.19 5.34
CA LEU A 119 -10.73 -4.60 3.92
C LEU A 119 -11.30 -6.01 3.71
N GLN A 120 -10.99 -6.95 4.60
CA GLN A 120 -11.54 -8.31 4.56
C GLN A 120 -13.09 -8.32 4.66
N ALA A 121 -13.65 -7.52 5.57
CA ALA A 121 -15.11 -7.41 5.71
C ALA A 121 -15.77 -6.78 4.46
N LEU A 122 -15.09 -5.82 3.81
CA LEU A 122 -15.54 -5.27 2.54
C LEU A 122 -15.54 -6.33 1.44
N HIS A 123 -14.48 -7.16 1.34
CA HIS A 123 -14.42 -8.27 0.39
C HIS A 123 -15.55 -9.27 0.59
N GLU A 124 -15.80 -9.67 1.83
CA GLU A 124 -16.87 -10.63 2.19
C GLU A 124 -18.26 -10.08 1.84
N ALA A 125 -18.51 -8.81 2.15
CA ALA A 125 -19.79 -8.18 1.84
C ALA A 125 -20.02 -8.00 0.33
N ALA A 126 -18.98 -7.65 -0.42
CA ALA A 126 -19.05 -7.56 -1.87
C ALA A 126 -19.28 -8.94 -2.50
N ALA A 127 -18.56 -9.97 -2.04
CA ALA A 127 -18.67 -11.33 -2.52
C ALA A 127 -20.09 -11.91 -2.31
N ALA A 128 -20.74 -11.59 -1.19
CA ALA A 128 -22.12 -11.97 -0.91
C ALA A 128 -23.13 -11.39 -1.93
N GLN A 129 -22.73 -10.37 -2.70
CA GLN A 129 -23.52 -9.74 -3.76
C GLN A 129 -23.06 -10.16 -5.18
N GLY A 130 -22.14 -11.12 -5.32
CA GLY A 130 -21.55 -11.52 -6.59
C GLY A 130 -20.61 -10.45 -7.17
N LEU A 131 -20.03 -9.59 -6.30
CA LEU A 131 -19.13 -8.50 -6.64
C LEU A 131 -17.79 -8.67 -5.90
N ARG A 132 -16.79 -7.88 -6.26
CA ARG A 132 -15.55 -7.75 -5.49
C ARG A 132 -15.06 -6.29 -5.47
N PHE A 133 -14.34 -5.95 -4.43
CA PHE A 133 -13.50 -4.74 -4.39
C PHE A 133 -12.10 -5.12 -4.88
N PRO A 134 -11.64 -4.58 -6.04
CA PRO A 134 -10.45 -5.06 -6.72
C PRO A 134 -9.15 -4.43 -6.17
N LEU A 135 -8.94 -4.56 -4.86
CA LEU A 135 -7.71 -4.20 -4.17
C LEU A 135 -7.43 -5.23 -3.09
N THR A 136 -6.30 -5.92 -3.19
CA THR A 136 -5.86 -6.92 -2.21
C THR A 136 -4.42 -6.64 -1.80
N LEU A 137 -4.15 -6.73 -0.50
CA LEU A 137 -2.82 -6.57 0.07
C LEU A 137 -2.66 -7.49 1.30
N GLY A 138 -1.42 -7.73 1.73
CA GLY A 138 -1.11 -8.66 2.82
C GLY A 138 -1.79 -8.33 4.15
N ALA A 139 -2.05 -7.06 4.45
CA ALA A 139 -2.68 -6.60 5.69
C ALA A 139 -4.22 -6.56 5.63
N LYS A 140 -4.89 -7.23 4.66
CA LYS A 140 -6.34 -7.17 4.44
C LYS A 140 -7.18 -7.46 5.69
N GLY A 141 -6.69 -8.29 6.61
CA GLY A 141 -7.38 -8.63 7.86
C GLY A 141 -7.39 -7.52 8.92
N SER A 142 -6.63 -6.43 8.72
CA SER A 142 -6.51 -5.33 9.69
C SER A 142 -6.58 -3.95 9.05
N ALA A 143 -6.14 -3.78 7.80
CA ALA A 143 -6.19 -2.52 7.09
C ALA A 143 -7.64 -2.04 6.92
N THR A 144 -7.88 -0.76 7.17
CA THR A 144 -9.22 -0.16 7.11
C THR A 144 -9.35 0.76 5.91
N VAL A 145 -10.57 0.93 5.40
CA VAL A 145 -10.86 1.75 4.22
C VAL A 145 -10.30 3.16 4.35
N GLY A 146 -10.49 3.84 5.49
CA GLY A 146 -9.95 5.19 5.70
C GLY A 146 -8.42 5.24 5.63
N GLY A 147 -7.73 4.20 6.14
CA GLY A 147 -6.29 4.06 6.02
C GLY A 147 -5.84 3.85 4.57
N LEU A 148 -6.52 2.96 3.82
CA LEU A 148 -6.25 2.69 2.41
C LEU A 148 -6.41 3.93 1.54
N VAL A 149 -7.47 4.72 1.76
CA VAL A 149 -7.68 6.01 1.09
C VAL A 149 -6.57 7.00 1.45
N SER A 150 -6.28 7.14 2.75
CA SER A 150 -5.32 8.14 3.24
C SER A 150 -3.88 7.88 2.80
N THR A 151 -3.54 6.64 2.43
CA THR A 151 -2.21 6.26 1.92
C THR A 151 -2.20 6.01 0.42
N ASN A 152 -3.35 6.11 -0.28
CA ASN A 152 -3.50 5.71 -1.68
C ASN A 152 -2.96 4.28 -1.91
N ALA A 153 -3.39 3.35 -1.08
CA ALA A 153 -2.88 2.00 -1.09
C ALA A 153 -2.99 1.32 -2.47
N GLY A 154 -1.96 0.58 -2.83
CA GLY A 154 -1.90 -0.31 -3.97
C GLY A 154 -1.92 -1.78 -3.54
N GLY A 155 -1.86 -2.66 -4.51
CA GLY A 155 -1.77 -4.11 -4.34
C GLY A 155 -1.57 -4.77 -5.69
N THR A 156 -1.68 -6.09 -5.76
CA THR A 156 -1.39 -6.86 -6.97
C THR A 156 -2.29 -6.54 -8.18
N GLN A 157 -3.49 -5.97 -7.95
CA GLN A 157 -4.44 -5.63 -9.01
C GLN A 157 -4.28 -4.20 -9.58
N VAL A 158 -3.25 -3.44 -9.16
CA VAL A 158 -3.01 -2.07 -9.65
C VAL A 158 -2.84 -2.02 -11.16
N LEU A 159 -2.24 -3.06 -11.75
CA LEU A 159 -2.10 -3.19 -13.21
C LEU A 159 -3.42 -2.98 -13.95
N ARG A 160 -4.51 -3.60 -13.49
CA ARG A 160 -5.82 -3.56 -14.18
C ARG A 160 -6.72 -2.45 -13.65
N PHE A 161 -6.73 -2.20 -12.36
CA PHE A 161 -7.74 -1.35 -11.72
C PHE A 161 -7.18 -0.04 -11.13
N GLY A 162 -5.86 0.12 -11.12
CA GLY A 162 -5.19 1.23 -10.48
C GLY A 162 -5.17 1.15 -8.95
N PRO A 163 -4.47 2.07 -8.28
CA PRO A 163 -4.41 2.15 -6.83
C PRO A 163 -5.73 2.71 -6.25
N MET A 164 -5.81 2.82 -4.93
CA MET A 164 -7.01 3.27 -4.21
C MET A 164 -7.63 4.55 -4.79
N ARG A 165 -6.81 5.50 -5.25
CA ARG A 165 -7.25 6.74 -5.92
C ARG A 165 -8.15 6.48 -7.14
N ALA A 166 -7.86 5.46 -7.92
CA ALA A 166 -8.65 5.08 -9.09
C ALA A 166 -9.97 4.40 -8.70
N LEU A 167 -10.01 3.79 -7.51
CA LEU A 167 -11.16 3.05 -7.01
C LEU A 167 -12.13 3.89 -6.18
N VAL A 168 -11.74 5.09 -5.78
CA VAL A 168 -12.59 6.03 -5.03
C VAL A 168 -13.42 6.86 -6.00
N ASP A 169 -14.75 6.89 -5.79
CA ASP A 169 -15.68 7.78 -6.50
C ASP A 169 -16.06 9.01 -5.68
N GLY A 170 -15.85 8.99 -4.37
CA GLY A 170 -16.13 10.12 -3.48
C GLY A 170 -15.71 9.83 -2.05
N ILE A 171 -15.52 10.88 -1.27
CA ILE A 171 -15.06 10.80 0.13
C ILE A 171 -15.95 11.69 1.00
N GLU A 172 -16.32 11.18 2.16
CA GLU A 172 -16.78 12.00 3.29
C GLU A 172 -15.59 12.19 4.24
N ALA A 173 -15.32 13.42 4.64
CA ALA A 173 -14.20 13.72 5.51
C ALA A 173 -14.48 14.91 6.43
N VAL A 174 -13.77 14.95 7.56
CA VAL A 174 -13.79 16.12 8.46
C VAL A 174 -12.52 16.92 8.25
N MET A 175 -12.69 18.20 7.92
CA MET A 175 -11.62 19.17 7.71
C MET A 175 -11.05 19.66 9.06
N PRO A 176 -9.85 20.28 9.08
CA PRO A 176 -9.17 20.69 10.31
C PRO A 176 -9.92 21.71 11.19
N ASP A 177 -10.88 22.41 10.64
CA ASP A 177 -11.77 23.33 11.36
C ASP A 177 -13.04 22.65 11.92
N GLY A 178 -13.23 21.35 11.64
CA GLY A 178 -14.41 20.59 12.03
C GLY A 178 -15.53 20.60 10.99
N THR A 179 -15.39 21.29 9.86
CA THR A 179 -16.38 21.21 8.78
C THR A 179 -16.38 19.84 8.10
N ILE A 180 -17.56 19.38 7.66
CA ILE A 180 -17.72 18.11 6.97
C ILE A 180 -17.69 18.38 5.46
N HIS A 181 -16.76 17.73 4.77
CA HIS A 181 -16.75 17.60 3.32
C HIS A 181 -17.55 16.37 2.94
N ASP A 182 -18.60 16.54 2.15
CA ASP A 182 -19.42 15.47 1.60
C ASP A 182 -19.22 15.38 0.08
N GLY A 183 -18.36 14.45 -0.33
CA GLY A 183 -18.09 14.10 -1.72
C GLY A 183 -18.77 12.81 -2.17
N LEU A 184 -19.65 12.19 -1.35
CA LEU A 184 -20.23 10.87 -1.62
C LEU A 184 -21.26 10.85 -2.78
N SER A 185 -21.62 12.00 -3.35
CA SER A 185 -22.56 12.09 -4.48
C SER A 185 -22.14 11.26 -5.70
N GLY A 186 -20.84 10.98 -5.86
CA GLY A 186 -20.31 10.10 -6.91
C GLY A 186 -20.66 10.55 -8.33
N LEU A 187 -20.68 11.85 -8.58
CA LEU A 187 -20.96 12.41 -9.90
C LEU A 187 -19.86 12.00 -10.88
N LYS A 188 -20.24 11.46 -12.06
CA LYS A 188 -19.28 11.18 -13.13
C LYS A 188 -18.68 12.44 -13.77
N LYS A 189 -19.36 13.56 -13.65
CA LYS A 189 -18.92 14.88 -14.12
C LYS A 189 -19.17 15.93 -13.07
N ASP A 190 -18.09 16.51 -12.55
CA ASP A 190 -18.13 17.65 -11.65
C ASP A 190 -16.93 18.55 -11.93
N ASN A 191 -17.22 19.74 -12.48
CA ASN A 191 -16.22 20.74 -12.85
C ASN A 191 -16.33 22.00 -11.97
N ARG A 192 -16.75 21.87 -10.70
CA ARG A 192 -16.92 23.00 -9.78
C ARG A 192 -15.62 23.50 -9.14
N GLY A 193 -14.44 23.09 -9.62
CA GLY A 193 -13.15 23.55 -9.14
C GLY A 193 -12.21 22.41 -8.76
N TYR A 194 -11.34 22.67 -7.78
CA TYR A 194 -10.40 21.65 -7.29
C TYR A 194 -11.14 20.47 -6.63
N SER A 195 -10.73 19.25 -6.92
CA SER A 195 -11.25 18.07 -6.25
C SER A 195 -10.69 17.95 -4.85
N ILE A 196 -11.53 18.19 -3.85
CA ILE A 196 -11.16 18.03 -2.42
C ILE A 196 -10.86 16.56 -2.12
N ASP A 197 -11.64 15.62 -2.70
CA ASP A 197 -11.41 14.20 -2.56
C ASP A 197 -9.97 13.83 -2.97
N GLN A 198 -9.51 14.34 -4.12
CA GLN A 198 -8.18 14.07 -4.63
C GLN A 198 -7.05 14.67 -3.78
N LEU A 199 -7.31 15.74 -3.02
CA LEU A 199 -6.36 16.31 -2.06
C LEU A 199 -6.26 15.46 -0.79
N LEU A 200 -7.35 14.83 -0.37
CA LEU A 200 -7.41 14.00 0.85
C LEU A 200 -6.85 12.60 0.64
N ILE A 201 -6.95 12.04 -0.60
CA ILE A 201 -6.32 10.76 -0.95
C ILE A 201 -4.80 10.92 -0.95
N ALA A 202 -4.09 10.03 -0.26
CA ALA A 202 -2.65 10.07 -0.05
C ALA A 202 -2.15 11.22 0.84
N ALA A 203 -3.06 11.91 1.55
CA ALA A 203 -2.68 12.97 2.48
C ALA A 203 -2.22 12.45 3.85
N GLU A 204 -2.24 11.15 4.09
CA GLU A 204 -1.82 10.49 5.34
C GLU A 204 -2.49 11.12 6.60
N GLY A 205 -3.74 11.58 6.46
CA GLY A 205 -4.48 12.24 7.54
C GLY A 205 -3.97 13.64 7.92
N THR A 206 -3.08 14.24 7.13
CA THR A 206 -2.52 15.56 7.42
C THR A 206 -3.39 16.74 6.98
N LEU A 207 -4.34 16.52 6.06
CA LEU A 207 -5.24 17.55 5.54
C LEU A 207 -6.68 17.44 6.04
N GLY A 208 -7.05 16.29 6.62
CA GLY A 208 -8.39 15.99 7.11
C GLY A 208 -8.50 14.52 7.48
N ILE A 209 -9.65 14.14 8.01
CA ILE A 209 -9.93 12.79 8.49
C ILE A 209 -11.03 12.19 7.65
N VAL A 210 -10.70 11.18 6.83
CA VAL A 210 -11.66 10.43 6.04
C VAL A 210 -12.59 9.65 6.97
N THR A 211 -13.90 9.83 6.84
CA THR A 211 -14.93 9.18 7.67
C THR A 211 -15.73 8.14 6.91
N ALA A 212 -15.91 8.33 5.60
CA ALA A 212 -16.49 7.33 4.71
C ALA A 212 -15.95 7.49 3.28
N ALA A 213 -16.14 6.46 2.47
CA ALA A 213 -15.82 6.48 1.05
C ALA A 213 -16.88 5.78 0.22
N ARG A 214 -17.11 6.27 -0.99
CA ARG A 214 -17.83 5.61 -2.05
C ARG A 214 -16.82 4.97 -3.00
N LEU A 215 -16.85 3.63 -3.10
CA LEU A 215 -15.84 2.84 -3.80
C LEU A 215 -16.45 2.10 -4.98
N LYS A 216 -15.62 1.89 -6.02
CA LYS A 216 -15.96 1.10 -7.19
C LYS A 216 -15.85 -0.38 -6.88
N LEU A 217 -16.87 -1.13 -7.27
CA LEU A 217 -16.87 -2.58 -7.30
C LEU A 217 -16.80 -3.07 -8.74
N VAL A 218 -16.38 -4.31 -8.90
CA VAL A 218 -16.41 -5.04 -10.17
C VAL A 218 -17.10 -6.40 -9.97
N PRO A 219 -17.54 -7.09 -11.04
CA PRO A 219 -18.06 -8.44 -10.91
C PRO A 219 -17.07 -9.36 -10.20
N ALA A 220 -17.58 -10.33 -9.45
CA ALA A 220 -16.74 -11.36 -8.86
C ALA A 220 -16.02 -12.17 -9.95
N VAL A 221 -14.83 -12.66 -9.64
CA VAL A 221 -14.09 -13.55 -10.55
C VAL A 221 -14.86 -14.87 -10.66
N HIS A 222 -15.25 -15.24 -11.90
CA HIS A 222 -15.85 -16.54 -12.18
C HIS A 222 -14.78 -17.63 -12.27
N SER A 223 -13.67 -17.35 -12.94
CA SER A 223 -12.52 -18.23 -13.06
C SER A 223 -11.23 -17.44 -13.21
N ARG A 224 -10.12 -18.02 -12.79
CA ARG A 224 -8.78 -17.47 -12.99
C ARG A 224 -7.79 -18.56 -13.39
N ALA A 225 -6.69 -18.14 -13.98
CA ALA A 225 -5.50 -18.97 -14.18
C ALA A 225 -4.26 -18.13 -13.92
N VAL A 226 -3.24 -18.81 -13.41
CA VAL A 226 -1.93 -18.24 -13.14
C VAL A 226 -0.90 -18.97 -13.98
N ALA A 227 -0.08 -18.23 -14.72
CA ALA A 227 1.07 -18.76 -15.42
C ALA A 227 2.36 -18.39 -14.69
N TRP A 228 3.29 -19.33 -14.61
CA TRP A 228 4.66 -19.08 -14.21
C TRP A 228 5.55 -19.17 -15.44
N LEU A 229 6.37 -18.13 -15.68
CA LEU A 229 7.18 -17.99 -16.88
C LEU A 229 8.67 -18.03 -16.53
N GLY A 230 9.48 -18.71 -17.35
CA GLY A 230 10.93 -18.63 -17.36
C GLY A 230 11.42 -17.68 -18.42
N LEU A 231 12.28 -16.72 -18.05
CA LEU A 231 12.69 -15.59 -18.86
C LEU A 231 14.22 -15.38 -18.80
N ALA A 232 14.79 -14.83 -19.87
CA ALA A 232 16.23 -14.56 -19.93
C ALA A 232 16.62 -13.24 -19.22
N SER A 233 15.70 -12.28 -19.11
CA SER A 233 15.98 -10.94 -18.57
C SER A 233 14.72 -10.22 -18.14
N PRO A 234 14.83 -9.14 -17.32
CA PRO A 234 13.70 -8.26 -17.01
C PRO A 234 13.12 -7.58 -18.25
N GLN A 235 13.92 -7.31 -19.28
CA GLN A 235 13.42 -6.75 -20.53
C GLN A 235 12.51 -7.74 -21.24
N ALA A 236 12.85 -9.03 -21.27
CA ALA A 236 11.98 -10.07 -21.82
C ALA A 236 10.64 -10.15 -21.06
N ALA A 237 10.65 -9.89 -19.73
CA ALA A 237 9.42 -9.82 -18.96
C ALA A 237 8.54 -8.63 -19.39
N LEU A 238 9.13 -7.43 -19.57
CA LEU A 238 8.40 -6.25 -20.05
C LEU A 238 7.82 -6.47 -21.45
N ASP A 239 8.61 -7.01 -22.38
CA ASP A 239 8.17 -7.28 -23.75
C ASP A 239 7.03 -8.33 -23.74
N THR A 240 7.08 -9.31 -22.84
CA THR A 240 6.02 -10.29 -22.61
C THR A 240 4.74 -9.59 -22.09
N LEU A 241 4.85 -8.74 -21.06
CA LEU A 241 3.72 -7.97 -20.52
C LEU A 241 3.04 -7.14 -21.63
N ARG A 242 3.83 -6.40 -22.42
CA ARG A 242 3.29 -5.57 -23.54
C ARG A 242 2.57 -6.41 -24.60
N ALA A 243 3.08 -7.60 -24.88
CA ALA A 243 2.42 -8.52 -25.81
C ALA A 243 1.09 -9.05 -25.25
N LEU A 244 1.04 -9.36 -23.95
CA LEU A 244 -0.19 -9.78 -23.28
C LEU A 244 -1.23 -8.65 -23.23
N GLU A 245 -0.84 -7.43 -22.85
CA GLU A 245 -1.71 -6.25 -22.80
C GLU A 245 -2.29 -5.91 -24.18
N ALA A 246 -1.52 -6.11 -25.26
CA ALA A 246 -2.02 -5.92 -26.62
C ALA A 246 -3.08 -6.97 -27.03
N GLY A 247 -3.07 -8.14 -26.39
CA GLY A 247 -3.98 -9.25 -26.68
C GLY A 247 -5.22 -9.33 -25.80
N THR A 248 -5.23 -8.68 -24.63
CA THR A 248 -6.34 -8.74 -23.67
C THR A 248 -6.24 -7.67 -22.61
N ASP A 249 -7.39 -7.28 -22.03
CA ASP A 249 -7.53 -6.42 -20.84
C ASP A 249 -7.74 -7.21 -19.53
N ARG A 250 -7.54 -8.54 -19.59
CA ARG A 250 -7.89 -9.47 -18.51
C ARG A 250 -6.69 -9.91 -17.64
N ILE A 251 -5.51 -9.35 -17.88
CA ILE A 251 -4.34 -9.57 -17.00
C ILE A 251 -4.52 -8.69 -15.75
N GLU A 252 -4.53 -9.32 -14.58
CA GLU A 252 -4.71 -8.62 -13.30
C GLU A 252 -3.42 -8.48 -12.51
N GLY A 253 -2.47 -9.41 -12.67
CA GLY A 253 -1.19 -9.39 -11.99
C GLY A 253 -0.07 -9.78 -12.94
N PHE A 254 1.05 -9.10 -12.81
CA PHE A 254 2.30 -9.43 -13.49
C PHE A 254 3.48 -9.13 -12.56
N GLU A 255 3.99 -10.21 -11.95
CA GLU A 255 5.09 -10.16 -10.99
C GLU A 255 6.38 -10.59 -11.65
N ILE A 256 7.50 -9.96 -11.27
CA ILE A 256 8.85 -10.35 -11.72
C ILE A 256 9.75 -10.64 -10.54
N LEU A 257 10.59 -11.67 -10.67
CA LEU A 257 11.58 -12.04 -9.65
C LEU A 257 12.82 -12.71 -10.28
N PRO A 258 14.01 -12.52 -9.70
CA PRO A 258 15.21 -13.22 -10.12
C PRO A 258 15.24 -14.66 -9.59
N GLU A 259 16.01 -15.55 -10.23
CA GLU A 259 16.20 -16.95 -9.84
C GLU A 259 16.65 -17.11 -8.39
N GLU A 260 17.52 -16.22 -7.89
CA GLU A 260 18.00 -16.30 -6.51
C GLU A 260 16.89 -16.17 -5.47
N SER A 261 15.88 -15.33 -5.76
CA SER A 261 14.71 -15.16 -4.88
C SER A 261 13.80 -16.38 -4.91
N LEU A 262 13.59 -16.99 -6.08
CA LEU A 262 12.88 -18.29 -6.20
C LEU A 262 13.62 -19.39 -5.42
N THR A 263 14.93 -19.49 -5.61
CA THR A 263 15.77 -20.47 -4.90
C THR A 263 15.67 -20.28 -3.37
N ALA A 264 15.67 -19.04 -2.88
CA ALA A 264 15.49 -18.77 -1.47
C ALA A 264 14.13 -19.26 -0.95
N VAL A 265 13.04 -19.07 -1.70
CA VAL A 265 11.71 -19.56 -1.33
C VAL A 265 11.70 -21.10 -1.28
N LEU A 266 12.21 -21.76 -2.30
CA LEU A 266 12.23 -23.22 -2.36
C LEU A 266 13.04 -23.85 -1.22
N ALA A 267 14.09 -23.17 -0.76
CA ALA A 267 14.96 -23.63 0.32
C ALA A 267 14.36 -23.38 1.72
N HIS A 268 13.63 -22.28 1.93
CA HIS A 268 13.26 -21.83 3.27
C HIS A 268 11.76 -21.88 3.58
N ILE A 269 10.89 -22.02 2.57
CA ILE A 269 9.43 -22.07 2.78
C ILE A 269 8.93 -23.52 2.60
N PRO A 270 8.52 -24.19 3.68
CA PRO A 270 8.08 -25.57 3.62
C PRO A 270 6.87 -25.77 2.68
N GLY A 271 6.90 -26.85 1.90
CA GLY A 271 5.80 -27.26 1.02
C GLY A 271 5.72 -26.49 -0.29
N THR A 272 6.71 -25.66 -0.63
CA THR A 272 6.87 -25.08 -1.96
C THR A 272 7.56 -26.04 -2.91
N ARG A 273 7.28 -25.92 -4.20
CA ARG A 273 7.89 -26.72 -5.28
C ARG A 273 8.23 -25.81 -6.45
N ALA A 274 9.31 -26.13 -7.16
CA ALA A 274 9.70 -25.40 -8.37
C ALA A 274 8.54 -25.41 -9.38
N PRO A 275 8.12 -24.25 -9.88
CA PRO A 275 7.05 -24.16 -10.87
C PRO A 275 7.44 -24.69 -12.24
N LEU A 276 8.73 -24.61 -12.61
CA LEU A 276 9.32 -25.07 -13.86
C LEU A 276 10.39 -26.14 -13.57
N GLU A 277 10.67 -26.99 -14.55
CA GLU A 277 11.73 -28.00 -14.46
C GLU A 277 13.11 -27.41 -14.74
N SER A 278 13.17 -26.41 -15.61
CA SER A 278 14.41 -25.76 -16.04
C SER A 278 14.73 -24.53 -15.17
N HIS A 279 16.02 -24.21 -15.03
CA HIS A 279 16.49 -22.98 -14.41
C HIS A 279 16.48 -21.82 -15.40
N HIS A 280 16.00 -20.66 -14.95
CA HIS A 280 15.97 -19.43 -15.74
C HIS A 280 16.50 -18.27 -14.89
N SER A 281 17.17 -17.32 -15.51
CA SER A 281 17.73 -16.16 -14.77
C SER A 281 16.65 -15.31 -14.13
N TRP A 282 15.47 -15.25 -14.74
CA TRP A 282 14.32 -14.47 -14.29
C TRP A 282 13.03 -15.25 -14.45
N HIS A 283 12.08 -14.93 -13.60
CA HIS A 283 10.75 -15.52 -13.63
C HIS A 283 9.69 -14.43 -13.63
N ALA A 284 8.53 -14.74 -14.21
CA ALA A 284 7.33 -13.91 -14.02
C ALA A 284 6.14 -14.79 -13.63
N LEU A 285 5.28 -14.25 -12.77
CA LEU A 285 3.96 -14.77 -12.46
C LEU A 285 2.93 -13.87 -13.14
N VAL A 286 2.02 -14.47 -13.90
CA VAL A 286 0.97 -13.76 -14.65
C VAL A 286 -0.39 -14.32 -14.25
N GLU A 287 -1.29 -13.46 -13.79
CA GLU A 287 -2.67 -13.86 -13.51
C GLU A 287 -3.63 -13.27 -14.54
N ALA A 288 -4.49 -14.12 -15.08
CA ALA A 288 -5.62 -13.73 -15.93
C ALA A 288 -6.93 -14.18 -15.30
N THR A 289 -7.99 -13.37 -15.44
CA THR A 289 -9.31 -13.63 -14.84
C THR A 289 -10.43 -13.60 -15.85
N ALA A 290 -11.56 -14.22 -15.53
CA ALA A 290 -12.84 -14.09 -16.24
C ALA A 290 -13.95 -13.75 -15.23
N ASP A 291 -14.79 -12.80 -15.58
CA ASP A 291 -15.91 -12.33 -14.76
C ASP A 291 -17.24 -13.05 -15.10
N SER A 292 -17.25 -13.90 -16.14
CA SER A 292 -18.44 -14.62 -16.61
C SER A 292 -18.05 -16.00 -17.14
N ALA A 293 -19.02 -16.93 -17.08
CA ALA A 293 -18.90 -18.26 -17.67
C ALA A 293 -18.83 -18.23 -19.23
N ASP A 294 -19.34 -17.15 -19.84
CA ASP A 294 -19.32 -16.98 -21.30
C ASP A 294 -17.97 -16.42 -21.81
N SER A 295 -17.10 -15.98 -20.89
CA SER A 295 -15.77 -15.50 -21.25
C SER A 295 -14.84 -16.67 -21.61
N GLU A 296 -13.90 -16.44 -22.53
CA GLU A 296 -12.80 -17.41 -22.79
C GLU A 296 -12.14 -17.84 -21.48
N ASN A 297 -11.91 -19.13 -21.31
CA ASN A 297 -11.25 -19.67 -20.12
C ASN A 297 -9.87 -19.02 -19.94
N PRO A 298 -9.51 -18.53 -18.73
CA PRO A 298 -8.25 -17.85 -18.50
C PRO A 298 -7.00 -18.71 -18.82
N ALA A 299 -7.05 -20.02 -18.61
CA ALA A 299 -5.91 -20.89 -18.95
C ALA A 299 -5.75 -21.02 -20.47
N GLU A 300 -6.85 -21.12 -21.22
CA GLU A 300 -6.84 -21.13 -22.69
C GLU A 300 -6.38 -19.80 -23.25
N LEU A 301 -6.85 -18.70 -22.68
CA LEU A 301 -6.41 -17.34 -23.00
C LEU A 301 -4.89 -17.21 -22.83
N LEU A 302 -4.36 -17.58 -21.67
CA LEU A 302 -2.91 -17.52 -21.42
C LEU A 302 -2.14 -18.44 -22.37
N ALA A 303 -2.60 -19.68 -22.60
CA ALA A 303 -1.96 -20.59 -23.54
C ALA A 303 -1.89 -20.01 -24.94
N ARG A 304 -3.00 -19.45 -25.44
CA ARG A 304 -3.08 -18.82 -26.77
C ARG A 304 -2.16 -17.60 -26.91
N LEU A 305 -2.06 -16.78 -25.87
CA LEU A 305 -1.22 -15.57 -25.89
C LEU A 305 0.26 -15.88 -25.69
N LEU A 306 0.62 -16.89 -24.90
CA LEU A 306 2.00 -17.26 -24.63
C LEU A 306 2.62 -18.11 -25.75
N ALA A 307 1.87 -18.94 -26.46
CA ALA A 307 2.40 -19.80 -27.51
C ALA A 307 3.28 -19.08 -28.54
N PRO A 308 2.85 -17.96 -29.16
CA PRO A 308 3.70 -17.23 -30.11
C PRO A 308 4.91 -16.55 -29.45
N LEU A 309 4.89 -16.30 -28.14
CA LEU A 309 6.03 -15.73 -27.42
C LEU A 309 7.09 -16.82 -27.12
N ILE A 310 6.65 -18.04 -26.86
CA ILE A 310 7.51 -19.20 -26.71
C ILE A 310 8.17 -19.56 -28.05
N GLU A 311 7.38 -19.60 -29.13
CA GLU A 311 7.91 -19.90 -30.48
C GLU A 311 8.99 -18.89 -30.92
N ARG A 312 8.88 -17.63 -30.52
CA ARG A 312 9.87 -16.59 -30.80
C ARG A 312 11.04 -16.56 -29.82
N GLY A 313 11.02 -17.41 -28.78
CA GLY A 313 12.06 -17.47 -27.73
C GLY A 313 12.04 -16.29 -26.76
N LEU A 314 10.96 -15.49 -26.73
CA LEU A 314 10.81 -14.40 -25.76
C LEU A 314 10.51 -14.97 -24.36
N VAL A 315 9.67 -15.99 -24.28
CA VAL A 315 9.42 -16.82 -23.09
C VAL A 315 10.14 -18.15 -23.31
N ALA A 316 11.04 -18.52 -22.41
CA ALA A 316 11.83 -19.74 -22.55
C ALA A 316 11.07 -21.00 -22.10
N ASP A 317 10.24 -20.87 -21.08
CA ASP A 317 9.42 -21.94 -20.50
C ASP A 317 8.18 -21.36 -19.83
N ALA A 318 7.09 -22.13 -19.73
CA ALA A 318 5.86 -21.69 -19.10
C ALA A 318 5.07 -22.86 -18.50
N ALA A 319 4.56 -22.68 -17.29
CA ALA A 319 3.58 -23.55 -16.66
C ALA A 319 2.31 -22.77 -16.35
N ILE A 320 1.16 -23.22 -16.86
CA ILE A 320 -0.15 -22.64 -16.57
C ILE A 320 -0.85 -23.51 -15.53
N SER A 321 -1.42 -22.90 -14.50
CA SER A 321 -2.11 -23.63 -13.43
C SER A 321 -3.30 -24.43 -13.97
N ALA A 322 -3.33 -25.73 -13.68
CA ALA A 322 -4.40 -26.64 -14.04
C ALA A 322 -5.53 -26.69 -12.98
N SER A 323 -5.33 -26.03 -11.85
CA SER A 323 -6.28 -25.98 -10.74
C SER A 323 -6.09 -24.74 -9.88
N GLU A 324 -7.11 -24.41 -9.10
CA GLU A 324 -7.04 -23.33 -8.10
C GLU A 324 -5.91 -23.58 -7.08
N ALA A 325 -5.75 -24.81 -6.63
CA ALA A 325 -4.67 -25.16 -5.70
C ALA A 325 -3.25 -24.91 -6.28
N GLN A 326 -3.09 -25.09 -7.58
CA GLN A 326 -1.81 -24.79 -8.25
C GLN A 326 -1.63 -23.27 -8.42
N ALA A 327 -2.68 -22.54 -8.75
CA ALA A 327 -2.66 -21.09 -8.80
C ALA A 327 -2.27 -20.48 -7.43
N GLU A 328 -2.88 -20.97 -6.36
CA GLU A 328 -2.53 -20.59 -4.97
C GLU A 328 -1.08 -20.96 -4.62
N ALA A 329 -0.58 -22.10 -5.09
CA ALA A 329 0.80 -22.52 -4.86
C ALA A 329 1.80 -21.56 -5.55
N PHE A 330 1.50 -21.06 -6.75
CA PHE A 330 2.32 -20.05 -7.43
C PHE A 330 2.32 -18.72 -6.68
N TRP A 331 1.14 -18.22 -6.27
CA TRP A 331 1.04 -17.01 -5.46
C TRP A 331 1.76 -17.16 -4.11
N ARG A 332 1.65 -18.31 -3.47
CA ARG A 332 2.38 -18.58 -2.22
C ARG A 332 3.89 -18.41 -2.36
N ILE A 333 4.49 -18.84 -3.48
CA ILE A 333 5.90 -18.59 -3.76
C ILE A 333 6.18 -17.10 -3.79
N ARG A 334 5.38 -16.35 -4.54
CA ARG A 334 5.54 -14.90 -4.68
C ARG A 334 5.38 -14.17 -3.34
N ASP A 335 4.35 -14.50 -2.58
CA ASP A 335 4.05 -13.83 -1.30
C ASP A 335 5.09 -14.13 -0.22
N SER A 336 5.80 -15.23 -0.34
CA SER A 336 6.85 -15.64 0.61
C SER A 336 8.24 -15.05 0.32
N LEU A 337 8.41 -14.27 -0.76
CA LEU A 337 9.73 -13.78 -1.19
C LEU A 337 10.46 -12.99 -0.09
N SER A 338 9.81 -12.02 0.56
CA SER A 338 10.44 -11.18 1.59
C SER A 338 10.86 -11.99 2.83
N GLU A 339 10.07 -13.00 3.22
CA GLU A 339 10.38 -13.89 4.33
C GLU A 339 11.57 -14.80 3.98
N ALA A 340 11.50 -15.42 2.81
CA ALA A 340 12.52 -16.35 2.33
C ALA A 340 13.88 -15.66 2.12
N GLU A 341 13.90 -14.47 1.51
CA GLU A 341 15.13 -13.70 1.34
C GLU A 341 15.75 -13.30 2.69
N ARG A 342 14.93 -12.92 3.66
CA ARG A 342 15.43 -12.64 5.00
C ARG A 342 16.04 -13.85 5.66
N ALA A 343 15.44 -15.03 5.49
CA ALA A 343 15.96 -16.29 6.01
C ALA A 343 17.26 -16.71 5.31
N ALA A 344 17.32 -16.58 3.97
CA ALA A 344 18.46 -16.98 3.16
C ALA A 344 19.66 -16.04 3.26
N PHE A 345 19.42 -14.73 3.26
CA PHE A 345 20.47 -13.72 3.08
C PHE A 345 20.68 -12.82 4.30
N GLY A 346 19.82 -12.93 5.32
CA GLY A 346 19.95 -12.16 6.56
C GLY A 346 19.46 -10.70 6.43
N PRO A 347 20.07 -9.75 7.19
CA PRO A 347 19.64 -8.37 7.22
C PRO A 347 19.80 -7.67 5.88
N ALA A 348 18.78 -6.88 5.49
CA ALA A 348 18.78 -6.08 4.27
C ALA A 348 18.12 -4.72 4.51
N THR A 349 18.59 -3.68 3.80
CA THR A 349 17.76 -2.50 3.58
C THR A 349 16.70 -2.87 2.56
N GLN A 350 15.45 -2.52 2.85
CA GLN A 350 14.30 -2.83 2.00
C GLN A 350 13.68 -1.53 1.51
N HIS A 351 13.64 -1.34 0.21
CA HIS A 351 13.11 -0.14 -0.43
C HIS A 351 11.87 -0.52 -1.23
N ASP A 352 10.75 0.08 -0.86
CA ASP A 352 9.50 0.06 -1.60
C ASP A 352 9.48 1.33 -2.48
N ILE A 353 9.86 1.16 -3.73
CA ILE A 353 10.10 2.23 -4.70
C ILE A 353 9.33 1.97 -5.99
N SER A 354 9.10 3.01 -6.76
CA SER A 354 8.59 2.85 -8.11
C SER A 354 9.40 3.64 -9.12
N VAL A 355 9.48 3.12 -10.33
CA VAL A 355 10.09 3.77 -11.50
C VAL A 355 9.13 3.68 -12.69
N PRO A 356 9.30 4.51 -13.74
CA PRO A 356 8.51 4.31 -14.96
C PRO A 356 8.61 2.86 -15.43
N VAL A 357 7.46 2.27 -15.80
CA VAL A 357 7.37 0.84 -16.15
C VAL A 357 8.41 0.44 -17.20
N ASP A 358 8.59 1.26 -18.23
CA ASP A 358 9.55 0.99 -19.31
C ASP A 358 11.02 1.11 -18.86
N ALA A 359 11.29 1.83 -17.78
CA ALA A 359 12.62 1.95 -17.19
C ALA A 359 12.93 0.84 -16.16
N MET A 360 11.91 0.13 -15.67
CA MET A 360 12.07 -0.83 -14.58
C MET A 360 13.09 -1.94 -14.89
N PRO A 361 13.12 -2.56 -16.10
CA PRO A 361 14.08 -3.60 -16.43
C PRO A 361 15.54 -3.13 -16.33
N SER A 362 15.87 -2.01 -16.93
CA SER A 362 17.23 -1.45 -16.87
C SER A 362 17.58 -0.97 -15.46
N PHE A 363 16.63 -0.34 -14.76
CA PHE A 363 16.81 0.11 -13.39
C PHE A 363 17.19 -1.03 -12.45
N MET A 364 16.47 -2.16 -12.49
CA MET A 364 16.74 -3.31 -11.61
C MET A 364 18.17 -3.81 -11.73
N ILE A 365 18.72 -3.88 -12.95
CA ILE A 365 20.08 -4.34 -13.22
C ILE A 365 21.13 -3.26 -12.88
N GLU A 366 20.94 -2.04 -13.39
CA GLU A 366 21.93 -0.96 -13.24
C GLU A 366 22.02 -0.46 -11.80
N ALA A 367 20.88 -0.34 -11.09
CA ALA A 367 20.88 0.08 -9.70
C ALA A 367 21.59 -0.95 -8.81
N ALA A 368 21.36 -2.24 -9.03
CA ALA A 368 22.06 -3.31 -8.31
C ALA A 368 23.59 -3.20 -8.52
N ALA A 369 24.03 -3.11 -9.78
CA ALA A 369 25.46 -2.99 -10.10
C ALA A 369 26.09 -1.71 -9.49
N LYS A 370 25.40 -0.57 -9.52
CA LYS A 370 25.89 0.70 -8.93
C LYS A 370 26.00 0.63 -7.41
N VAL A 371 25.03 0.00 -6.74
CA VAL A 371 25.05 -0.18 -5.28
C VAL A 371 26.18 -1.13 -4.87
N GLU A 372 26.33 -2.26 -5.55
CA GLU A 372 27.41 -3.23 -5.28
C GLU A 372 28.81 -2.66 -5.52
N ALA A 373 28.96 -1.80 -6.54
CA ALA A 373 30.22 -1.10 -6.79
C ALA A 373 30.54 -0.05 -5.72
N ALA A 374 29.52 0.67 -5.21
CA ALA A 374 29.69 1.69 -4.17
C ALA A 374 29.94 1.09 -2.78
N PHE A 375 29.35 -0.09 -2.51
CA PHE A 375 29.46 -0.79 -1.23
C PHE A 375 30.01 -2.23 -1.42
N PRO A 376 31.33 -2.40 -1.61
CA PRO A 376 31.91 -3.71 -1.90
C PRO A 376 31.58 -4.77 -0.85
N GLY A 377 31.02 -5.90 -1.27
CA GLY A 377 30.64 -7.03 -0.40
C GLY A 377 29.18 -7.08 0.01
N VAL A 378 28.36 -6.10 -0.42
CA VAL A 378 26.90 -6.22 -0.41
C VAL A 378 26.41 -6.95 -1.68
N SER A 379 25.18 -7.43 -1.67
CA SER A 379 24.47 -7.86 -2.88
C SER A 379 23.13 -7.12 -2.96
N ALA A 380 22.75 -6.75 -4.18
CA ALA A 380 21.52 -6.01 -4.41
C ALA A 380 20.68 -6.71 -5.48
N SER A 381 19.38 -6.80 -5.24
CA SER A 381 18.42 -7.25 -6.24
C SER A 381 17.02 -6.70 -5.96
N GLY A 382 16.12 -6.87 -6.93
CA GLY A 382 14.73 -6.48 -6.75
C GLY A 382 13.80 -7.51 -7.36
N PHE A 383 12.60 -7.55 -6.82
CA PHE A 383 11.42 -8.21 -7.38
C PHE A 383 10.23 -7.25 -7.26
N GLY A 384 9.12 -7.51 -7.93
CA GLY A 384 7.97 -6.63 -7.75
C GLY A 384 6.94 -6.70 -8.84
N HIS A 385 6.10 -5.67 -8.88
CA HIS A 385 4.94 -5.55 -9.76
C HIS A 385 5.37 -4.85 -11.05
N LEU A 386 5.73 -5.64 -12.09
CA LEU A 386 6.22 -5.03 -13.34
C LEU A 386 5.18 -4.12 -14.00
N GLY A 387 3.89 -4.46 -13.87
CA GLY A 387 2.81 -3.72 -14.51
C GLY A 387 2.59 -2.29 -14.04
N ASP A 388 3.05 -1.95 -12.84
CA ASP A 388 2.91 -0.61 -12.25
C ASP A 388 4.25 0.05 -11.89
N GLY A 389 5.37 -0.64 -12.15
CA GLY A 389 6.71 -0.12 -11.92
C GLY A 389 7.17 -0.18 -10.46
N ASN A 390 6.45 -0.87 -9.57
CA ASN A 390 6.85 -1.04 -8.17
C ASN A 390 7.95 -2.09 -8.05
N VAL A 391 9.05 -1.70 -7.42
CA VAL A 391 10.21 -2.54 -7.13
C VAL A 391 10.42 -2.64 -5.63
N HIS A 392 10.38 -3.85 -5.10
CA HIS A 392 10.91 -4.17 -3.79
C HIS A 392 12.42 -4.40 -3.94
N PHE A 393 13.18 -3.34 -3.76
CA PHE A 393 14.62 -3.37 -3.98
C PHE A 393 15.34 -3.60 -2.66
N HIS A 394 16.04 -4.73 -2.56
CA HIS A 394 16.74 -5.17 -1.36
C HIS A 394 18.26 -5.06 -1.53
N VAL A 395 18.94 -4.47 -0.55
CA VAL A 395 20.40 -4.49 -0.47
C VAL A 395 20.79 -5.26 0.79
N ARG A 396 21.48 -6.35 0.59
CA ARG A 396 21.83 -7.36 1.61
C ARG A 396 23.27 -7.16 2.04
N ALA A 397 23.51 -7.25 3.34
CA ALA A 397 24.84 -7.05 3.93
C ALA A 397 25.91 -8.07 3.51
N GLY A 398 25.51 -9.19 2.93
CA GLY A 398 26.41 -10.26 2.56
C GLY A 398 27.21 -10.81 3.77
N LYS A 399 28.46 -11.22 3.55
CA LYS A 399 29.33 -11.76 4.62
C LYS A 399 29.80 -10.70 5.64
N ARG A 400 29.53 -9.41 5.40
CA ARG A 400 29.90 -8.31 6.32
C ARG A 400 28.95 -8.14 7.49
N GLY A 401 27.77 -8.73 7.43
CA GLY A 401 26.65 -8.20 8.18
C GLY A 401 26.25 -8.95 9.42
N GLY A 402 26.58 -8.34 10.56
CA GLY A 402 25.73 -8.41 11.75
C GLY A 402 24.58 -7.38 11.69
N THR A 403 23.73 -7.38 12.72
CA THR A 403 22.64 -6.40 12.91
C THR A 403 23.09 -4.95 12.89
N ASP A 404 24.37 -4.67 13.15
CA ASP A 404 24.94 -3.33 13.17
C ASP A 404 25.13 -2.72 11.78
N TRP A 405 25.25 -3.53 10.72
CA TRP A 405 25.36 -3.04 9.36
C TRP A 405 24.18 -2.14 8.96
N LEU A 406 22.97 -2.55 9.30
CA LEU A 406 21.75 -1.75 9.04
C LEU A 406 21.78 -0.37 9.67
N LYS A 407 22.45 -0.23 10.83
CA LYS A 407 22.58 1.06 11.54
C LYS A 407 23.74 1.90 11.00
N LEU A 408 24.82 1.26 10.61
CA LEU A 408 26.05 1.95 10.23
C LEU A 408 26.10 2.35 8.75
N GLU A 409 25.81 1.40 7.85
CA GLU A 409 25.89 1.59 6.41
C GLU A 409 24.51 1.72 5.73
N GLY A 410 23.46 1.15 6.35
CA GLY A 410 22.10 1.16 5.81
C GLY A 410 21.57 2.54 5.41
N PRO A 411 21.79 3.62 6.17
CA PRO A 411 21.36 4.96 5.79
C PRO A 411 22.03 5.46 4.50
N GLU A 412 23.34 5.21 4.30
CA GLU A 412 24.07 5.62 3.09
C GLU A 412 23.64 4.81 1.88
N VAL A 413 23.43 3.49 2.05
CA VAL A 413 22.86 2.62 1.04
C VAL A 413 21.48 3.13 0.61
N THR A 414 20.61 3.44 1.58
CA THR A 414 19.28 3.96 1.33
C THR A 414 19.32 5.27 0.55
N ARG A 415 20.23 6.16 0.93
CA ARG A 415 20.43 7.43 0.22
C ARG A 415 20.81 7.22 -1.24
N LEU A 416 21.78 6.34 -1.52
CA LEU A 416 22.19 6.02 -2.90
C LEU A 416 21.02 5.42 -3.69
N VAL A 417 20.29 4.47 -3.13
CA VAL A 417 19.12 3.88 -3.81
C VAL A 417 18.09 4.96 -4.14
N HIS A 418 17.77 5.84 -3.20
CA HIS A 418 16.82 6.93 -3.42
C HIS A 418 17.30 7.93 -4.47
N ASP A 419 18.60 8.22 -4.55
CA ASP A 419 19.18 9.06 -5.60
C ASP A 419 19.04 8.40 -6.98
N LEU A 420 19.30 7.10 -7.09
CA LEU A 420 19.13 6.34 -8.33
C LEU A 420 17.66 6.31 -8.78
N VAL A 421 16.73 6.10 -7.85
CA VAL A 421 15.29 6.14 -8.12
C VAL A 421 14.87 7.52 -8.65
N THR A 422 15.30 8.58 -7.99
CA THR A 422 14.97 9.96 -8.36
C THR A 422 15.55 10.30 -9.74
N ALA A 423 16.79 9.88 -10.01
CA ALA A 423 17.43 10.08 -11.32
C ALA A 423 16.71 9.33 -12.44
N ALA A 424 16.07 8.18 -12.13
CA ALA A 424 15.23 7.44 -13.06
C ALA A 424 13.81 8.03 -13.22
N GLY A 425 13.50 9.17 -12.58
CA GLY A 425 12.16 9.77 -12.60
C GLY A 425 11.13 9.04 -11.73
N GLY A 426 11.59 8.21 -10.78
CA GLY A 426 10.77 7.39 -9.92
C GLY A 426 10.37 8.06 -8.60
N SER A 427 9.74 7.25 -7.74
CA SER A 427 9.30 7.61 -6.40
C SER A 427 9.98 6.74 -5.33
N ILE A 428 10.40 7.37 -4.24
CA ILE A 428 10.96 6.67 -3.09
C ILE A 428 9.89 5.95 -2.25
N SER A 429 8.63 6.07 -2.62
CA SER A 429 7.51 5.36 -1.97
C SER A 429 6.48 4.96 -3.01
N ALA A 430 6.39 3.67 -3.31
CA ALA A 430 5.38 3.11 -4.20
C ALA A 430 4.04 2.93 -3.49
N GLU A 431 4.03 2.25 -2.33
CA GLU A 431 2.83 1.83 -1.63
C GLU A 431 2.71 2.41 -0.21
N HIS A 432 3.82 2.45 0.55
CA HIS A 432 3.78 2.64 2.00
C HIS A 432 3.49 4.08 2.48
N GLY A 433 3.60 5.09 1.60
CA GLY A 433 3.58 6.50 1.96
C GLY A 433 4.94 7.01 2.46
N ILE A 434 4.97 8.23 2.92
CA ILE A 434 6.16 8.93 3.45
C ILE A 434 6.26 8.78 4.97
N GLY A 435 5.16 9.03 5.68
CA GLY A 435 5.08 8.97 7.15
C GLY A 435 6.13 9.80 7.85
N VAL A 436 6.76 9.19 8.86
CA VAL A 436 7.96 9.73 9.53
C VAL A 436 9.23 9.24 8.83
N MET A 437 9.22 7.97 8.40
CA MET A 437 10.41 7.23 7.98
C MET A 437 11.11 7.83 6.74
N LYS A 438 10.35 8.30 5.76
CA LYS A 438 10.88 8.79 4.47
C LYS A 438 10.90 10.32 4.37
N LYS A 439 10.48 11.02 5.44
CA LYS A 439 10.29 12.48 5.41
C LYS A 439 11.59 13.24 5.08
N GLU A 440 12.70 12.90 5.74
CA GLU A 440 14.00 13.56 5.53
C GLU A 440 14.47 13.38 4.07
N GLU A 441 14.38 12.16 3.55
CA GLU A 441 14.74 11.87 2.15
C GLU A 441 13.79 12.55 1.16
N PHE A 442 12.49 12.60 1.45
CA PHE A 442 11.53 13.33 0.64
C PHE A 442 11.82 14.83 0.59
N GLU A 443 12.19 15.44 1.72
CA GLU A 443 12.60 16.84 1.78
C GLU A 443 13.88 17.10 0.96
N ARG A 444 14.86 16.21 1.07
CA ARG A 444 16.12 16.29 0.32
C ARG A 444 15.92 16.19 -1.20
N LEU A 445 15.09 15.25 -1.65
CA LEU A 445 14.93 14.88 -3.06
C LEU A 445 13.84 15.68 -3.80
N SER A 446 12.89 16.25 -3.08
CA SER A 446 11.72 16.90 -3.68
C SER A 446 11.37 18.23 -3.01
N PRO A 447 12.30 19.18 -2.83
CA PRO A 447 12.08 20.41 -2.06
C PRO A 447 10.97 21.29 -2.66
N ASP A 448 10.87 21.38 -3.98
CA ASP A 448 9.83 22.19 -4.64
C ASP A 448 8.44 21.58 -4.47
N ARG A 449 8.31 20.26 -4.59
CA ARG A 449 7.06 19.55 -4.32
C ARG A 449 6.66 19.74 -2.86
N LEU A 450 7.59 19.57 -1.93
CA LEU A 450 7.35 19.73 -0.51
C LEU A 450 6.90 21.17 -0.16
N ARG A 451 7.47 22.18 -0.81
CA ARG A 451 7.05 23.59 -0.65
C ARG A 451 5.57 23.78 -1.00
N VAL A 452 5.10 23.19 -2.10
CA VAL A 452 3.68 23.23 -2.50
C VAL A 452 2.80 22.49 -1.48
N LEU A 453 3.20 21.29 -1.05
CA LEU A 453 2.46 20.52 -0.05
C LEU A 453 2.37 21.26 1.29
N ARG A 454 3.44 21.91 1.74
CA ARG A 454 3.44 22.76 2.94
C ARG A 454 2.50 23.96 2.81
N SER A 455 2.41 24.56 1.63
CA SER A 455 1.46 25.66 1.38
C SER A 455 0.01 25.19 1.49
N ILE A 456 -0.33 24.03 0.92
CA ILE A 456 -1.65 23.41 1.03
C ILE A 456 -1.95 23.05 2.50
N LYS A 457 -1.00 22.41 3.19
CA LYS A 457 -1.13 22.08 4.61
C LYS A 457 -1.40 23.31 5.46
N SER A 458 -0.64 24.37 5.28
CA SER A 458 -0.80 25.63 6.05
C SER A 458 -2.13 26.32 5.76
N ALA A 459 -2.64 26.23 4.54
CA ALA A 459 -3.93 26.81 4.17
C ALA A 459 -5.12 26.05 4.79
N LEU A 460 -5.06 24.71 4.82
CA LEU A 460 -6.16 23.88 5.31
C LEU A 460 -6.07 23.61 6.83
N ASP A 461 -4.87 23.45 7.37
CA ASP A 461 -4.61 23.20 8.78
C ASP A 461 -3.64 24.22 9.38
N PRO A 462 -4.05 25.50 9.50
CA PRO A 462 -3.17 26.58 9.98
C PRO A 462 -2.74 26.39 11.45
N LYS A 463 -3.43 25.55 12.22
CA LYS A 463 -3.11 25.23 13.62
C LYS A 463 -2.19 24.01 13.75
N GLY A 464 -1.94 23.27 12.66
CA GLY A 464 -1.07 22.11 12.65
C GLY A 464 -1.55 20.95 13.52
N ILE A 465 -2.87 20.80 13.70
CA ILE A 465 -3.43 19.76 14.58
C ILE A 465 -3.56 18.38 13.91
N MET A 466 -3.58 18.32 12.57
CA MET A 466 -3.80 17.08 11.82
C MET A 466 -2.48 16.35 11.60
N ASN A 467 -2.36 15.19 12.22
CA ASN A 467 -1.27 14.22 12.09
C ASN A 467 0.13 14.87 12.04
N PRO A 468 0.54 15.61 13.07
CA PRO A 468 1.75 16.41 13.06
C PRO A 468 3.02 15.56 12.86
N GLY A 469 3.97 16.11 12.10
CA GLY A 469 5.27 15.48 11.85
C GLY A 469 5.25 14.36 10.80
N LYS A 470 4.12 14.12 10.13
CA LYS A 470 3.99 13.16 9.03
C LYS A 470 3.96 13.89 7.68
N LEU A 471 4.48 13.25 6.65
CA LEU A 471 4.47 13.70 5.26
C LEU A 471 5.17 15.07 5.04
N VAL A 472 4.73 16.12 5.70
CA VAL A 472 5.18 17.52 5.52
C VAL A 472 5.66 18.16 6.82
#